data_8efdc06e09f935fbd2478837c271409a
#
_entry.id   8efdc06e09f935fbd2478837c271409a
#
_cell.length_a   1.000
_cell.length_b   1.000
_cell.length_c   1.000
_cell.angle_alpha   90.00
_cell.angle_beta   90.00
_cell.angle_gamma   90.00
#
_symmetry.space_group_name_H-M   'P 1'
#
loop_
_entity.id
_entity.type
_entity.pdbx_description
1 polymer ?
#
loop_
_entity_poly.entity_id
_entity_poly.type
_entity_poly.pdbx_seq_one_letter_code
_entity_poly.pdbx_strand_id
1 'polypeptide(L)' 'PISDEELEAQINSIISNLGASGIKDMGRVMGVAMKNLGGKADGSKISSLVKALLS' A
#
# COMPACT_ATOMS: atom_id res chain seq x y z
N PRO A 1 -3.28 15.66 4.60
CA PRO A 1 -2.77 14.30 4.71
C PRO A 1 -3.89 13.28 4.95
N ILE A 2 -3.72 12.11 4.38
CA ILE A 2 -4.68 11.03 4.50
C ILE A 2 -4.56 10.39 5.90
N SER A 3 -5.67 9.94 6.47
CA SER A 3 -5.65 9.26 7.75
C SER A 3 -5.11 7.84 7.59
N ASP A 4 -4.63 7.26 8.70
CA ASP A 4 -4.11 5.88 8.66
C ASP A 4 -5.17 4.87 8.22
N GLU A 5 -6.39 5.04 8.68
CA GLU A 5 -7.49 4.16 8.30
C GLU A 5 -7.78 4.24 6.80
N GLU A 6 -7.81 5.45 6.28
CA GLU A 6 -8.06 5.65 4.86
C GLU A 6 -6.90 5.13 4.02
N LEU A 7 -5.68 5.35 4.48
CA LEU A 7 -4.50 4.85 3.80
C LEU A 7 -4.52 3.33 3.73
N GLU A 8 -4.84 2.68 4.84
CA GLU A 8 -4.94 1.24 4.89
C GLU A 8 -6.01 0.71 3.93
N ALA A 9 -7.15 1.39 3.89
CA ALA A 9 -8.23 1.00 2.99
C ALA A 9 -7.80 1.11 1.52
N GLN A 10 -7.08 2.16 1.18
CA GLN A 10 -6.57 2.35 -0.18
C GLN A 10 -5.57 1.25 -0.56
N ILE A 11 -4.68 0.92 0.36
CA ILE A 11 -3.68 -0.12 0.11
C ILE A 11 -4.35 -1.49 -0.02
N ASN A 12 -5.32 -1.79 0.83
CA ASN A 12 -6.09 -3.03 0.72
C ASN A 12 -6.75 -3.16 -0.64
N SER A 13 -7.31 -2.06 -1.13
CA SER A 13 -7.95 -2.04 -2.44
C SER A 13 -6.93 -2.33 -3.55
N ILE A 14 -5.74 -1.75 -3.44
CA ILE A 14 -4.67 -1.97 -4.41
C ILE A 14 -4.25 -3.44 -4.41
N ILE A 15 -4.06 -4.01 -3.23
CA ILE A 15 -3.68 -5.41 -3.09
C ILE A 15 -4.73 -6.32 -3.74
N SER A 16 -6.00 -6.03 -3.49
CA SER A 16 -7.10 -6.80 -4.06
C SER A 16 -7.13 -6.70 -5.58
N ASN A 17 -6.96 -5.50 -6.10
CA ASN A 17 -6.99 -5.25 -7.54
C ASN A 17 -5.83 -5.93 -8.27
N LEU A 18 -4.67 -6.00 -7.64
CA LEU A 18 -3.49 -6.64 -8.23
C LEU A 18 -3.49 -8.15 -8.04
N GLY A 19 -4.34 -8.66 -7.18
CA GLY A 19 -4.32 -10.06 -6.83
C GLY A 19 -3.05 -10.45 -6.09
N ALA A 20 -2.45 -9.48 -5.40
CA ALA A 20 -1.21 -9.71 -4.68
C ALA A 20 -1.44 -10.62 -3.47
N SER A 21 -0.51 -11.52 -3.23
CA SER A 21 -0.58 -12.39 -2.07
C SER A 21 0.84 -12.65 -1.57
N GLY A 22 1.10 -12.25 -0.35
CA GLY A 22 2.38 -12.47 0.29
C GLY A 22 3.39 -11.37 0.01
N ILE A 23 4.45 -11.41 0.78
CA ILE A 23 5.45 -10.35 0.82
C ILE A 23 6.24 -10.22 -0.49
N LYS A 24 6.29 -11.27 -1.29
CA LYS A 24 7.02 -11.23 -2.55
C LYS A 24 6.37 -10.32 -3.58
N ASP A 25 5.11 -9.97 -3.40
CA ASP A 25 4.41 -9.03 -4.28
C ASP A 25 4.54 -7.60 -3.79
N MET A 26 5.28 -7.37 -2.71
CA MET A 26 5.43 -6.07 -2.09
C MET A 26 5.92 -5.01 -3.07
N GLY A 27 6.88 -5.34 -3.92
CA GLY A 27 7.41 -4.40 -4.91
C GLY A 27 6.35 -3.88 -5.85
N ARG A 28 5.47 -4.77 -6.30
CA ARG A 28 4.38 -4.40 -7.20
C ARG A 28 3.37 -3.50 -6.49
N VAL A 29 2.98 -3.89 -5.29
CA VAL A 29 2.02 -3.12 -4.49
C VAL A 29 2.61 -1.75 -4.15
N MET A 30 3.88 -1.72 -3.76
CA MET A 30 4.57 -0.47 -3.44
C MET A 30 4.60 0.47 -4.65
N GLY A 31 4.90 -0.05 -5.83
CA GLY A 31 4.93 0.76 -7.04
C GLY A 31 3.60 1.44 -7.30
N VAL A 32 2.52 0.68 -7.21
CA VAL A 32 1.18 1.22 -7.43
C VAL A 32 0.76 2.16 -6.30
N ALA A 33 1.07 1.78 -5.07
CA ALA A 33 0.72 2.59 -3.90
C ALA A 33 1.43 3.94 -3.94
N MET A 34 2.72 3.95 -4.26
CA MET A 34 3.47 5.20 -4.36
C MET A 34 2.95 6.09 -5.49
N LYS A 35 2.54 5.50 -6.59
CA LYS A 35 1.98 6.25 -7.70
C LYS A 35 0.66 6.91 -7.32
N ASN A 36 -0.19 6.20 -6.58
CA ASN A 36 -1.52 6.69 -6.22
C ASN A 36 -1.52 7.54 -4.96
N LEU A 37 -0.64 7.23 -4.00
CA LEU A 37 -0.67 7.83 -2.67
C LEU A 37 0.58 8.64 -2.31
N GLY A 38 1.58 8.67 -3.18
CA GLY A 38 2.86 9.30 -2.88
C GLY A 38 2.75 10.77 -2.49
N GLY A 39 1.76 11.48 -3.01
CA GLY A 39 1.54 12.87 -2.66
C GLY A 39 0.64 13.07 -1.44
N LYS A 40 0.03 12.00 -0.94
CA LYS A 40 -0.94 12.07 0.16
C LYS A 40 -0.41 11.46 1.44
N ALA A 41 0.61 10.64 1.37
CA ALA A 41 1.15 9.96 2.52
C ALA A 41 2.65 9.81 2.38
N ASP A 42 3.31 9.62 3.52
CA ASP A 42 4.74 9.41 3.59
C ASP A 42 5.07 8.01 3.04
N GLY A 43 6.12 7.92 2.23
CA GLY A 43 6.55 6.65 1.67
C GLY A 43 6.86 5.59 2.73
N SER A 44 7.44 6.01 3.85
CA SER A 44 7.72 5.10 4.97
C SER A 44 6.44 4.49 5.51
N LYS A 45 5.40 5.28 5.61
CA LYS A 45 4.12 4.83 6.12
C LYS A 45 3.47 3.85 5.15
N ILE A 46 3.51 4.18 3.87
CA ILE A 46 2.98 3.30 2.83
C ILE A 46 3.69 1.95 2.86
N SER A 47 5.01 1.98 2.96
CA SER A 47 5.83 0.78 3.02
C SER A 47 5.45 -0.09 4.21
N SER A 48 5.32 0.52 5.38
CA SER A 48 4.96 -0.20 6.60
C SER A 48 3.61 -0.89 6.47
N LEU A 49 2.63 -0.19 5.92
CA LEU A 49 1.29 -0.74 5.76
C LEU A 49 1.24 -1.85 4.72
N VAL A 50 1.94 -1.67 3.61
CA VAL A 50 2.00 -2.70 2.58
C VAL A 50 2.62 -3.97 3.16
N LYS A 51 3.71 -3.84 3.88
CA LYS A 51 4.37 -4.98 4.51
C LYS A 51 3.43 -5.69 5.50
N ALA A 52 2.74 -4.92 6.33
CA ALA A 52 1.82 -5.46 7.32
C ALA A 52 0.66 -6.20 6.67
N LEU A 53 0.12 -5.65 5.59
CA LEU A 53 -1.03 -6.23 4.92
C LEU A 53 -0.69 -7.44 4.06
N LEU A 54 0.55 -7.53 3.59
CA LEU A 54 1.00 -8.65 2.77
C LEU A 54 1.62 -9.80 3.57
N SER A 55 1.99 -9.54 4.80
CA SER A 55 2.63 -10.59 5.62
C SER A 55 1.65 -11.55 6.25
#